data_736e1dcc5977fc34bb3d441c00ffe4b0
#
_entry.id   736e1dcc5977fc34bb3d441c00ffe4b0
#
_cell.length_a   1.000
_cell.length_b   1.000
_cell.length_c   1.000
_cell.angle_alpha   90.00
_cell.angle_beta   90.00
_cell.angle_gamma   90.00
#
_symmetry.space_group_name_H-M   'P 1'
#
loop_
_entity.id
_entity.type
_entity.pdbx_description
1 polymer ?
#
loop_
_entity_poly.entity_id
_entity_poly.type
_entity_poly.pdbx_seq_one_letter_code
_entity_poly.pdbx_strand_id
1 'polypeptide(L)'
;SAYYDGTDISERGRKLAEDIFRIMVEDVQVKVREVLSESLKNCKSIPRDITVKLINDQDSVAVPFIKYYANLTKEDLISIIEAQSSNKQKAVAQRKNLPEDVSQYIVDKCSEDVVGVLISNESANIVEKTYDSIIDKYSDSDNIKKHLVYRSDLPVSVIEKIVSSLSDELQK
;
A
#
# COMPACT_ATOMS: atom_id res chain seq x y z
N SER A 1 8.14 21.20 -11.60
CA SER A 1 8.09 21.62 -10.19
C SER A 1 6.91 22.56 -9.92
N ALA A 2 6.52 23.48 -10.80
CA ALA A 2 5.36 24.37 -10.61
C ALA A 2 4.00 23.64 -10.47
N TYR A 3 3.83 22.47 -11.08
CA TYR A 3 2.64 21.64 -10.91
C TYR A 3 2.52 21.08 -9.47
N TYR A 4 3.63 21.01 -8.74
CA TYR A 4 3.71 20.45 -7.38
C TYR A 4 3.42 21.47 -6.28
N ASP A 5 3.86 22.72 -6.45
CA ASP A 5 3.91 23.70 -5.36
C ASP A 5 2.62 24.52 -5.17
N GLY A 6 1.56 24.23 -5.94
CA GLY A 6 0.32 25.01 -5.88
C GLY A 6 0.48 26.44 -6.37
N THR A 7 1.58 26.77 -7.07
CA THR A 7 1.73 28.01 -7.80
C THR A 7 0.69 28.04 -8.92
N ASP A 8 0.11 29.21 -9.10
CA ASP A 8 -1.04 29.46 -9.99
C ASP A 8 -0.62 29.26 -11.47
N ILE A 9 -0.58 27.98 -11.89
CA ILE A 9 -0.39 27.63 -13.29
C ILE A 9 -1.69 27.97 -14.01
N SER A 10 -1.60 28.77 -15.08
CA SER A 10 -2.76 29.05 -15.92
C SER A 10 -3.44 27.73 -16.35
N GLU A 11 -4.75 27.76 -16.55
CA GLU A 11 -5.53 26.59 -17.03
C GLU A 11 -4.91 25.97 -18.29
N ARG A 12 -4.41 26.83 -19.20
CA ARG A 12 -3.67 26.40 -20.39
C ARG A 12 -2.38 25.65 -20.07
N GLY A 13 -1.62 26.12 -19.07
CA GLY A 13 -0.40 25.45 -18.62
C GLY A 13 -0.69 24.09 -18.00
N ARG A 14 -1.76 23.97 -17.21
CA ARG A 14 -2.22 22.70 -16.62
C ARG A 14 -2.59 21.70 -17.71
N LYS A 15 -3.40 22.11 -18.68
CA LYS A 15 -3.80 21.25 -19.80
C LYS A 15 -2.61 20.75 -20.60
N LEU A 16 -1.65 21.64 -20.89
CA LEU A 16 -0.42 21.24 -21.59
C LEU A 16 0.38 20.20 -20.78
N ALA A 17 0.53 20.39 -19.47
CA ALA A 17 1.22 19.44 -18.62
C ALA A 17 0.52 18.07 -18.62
N GLU A 18 -0.81 18.04 -18.53
CA GLU A 18 -1.59 16.80 -18.59
C GLU A 18 -1.44 16.08 -19.94
N ASP A 19 -1.40 16.82 -21.06
CA ASP A 19 -1.17 16.25 -22.38
C ASP A 19 0.24 15.65 -22.51
N ILE A 20 1.26 16.32 -21.93
CA ILE A 20 2.62 15.79 -21.86
C ILE A 20 2.65 14.49 -21.02
N PHE A 21 1.98 14.46 -19.87
CA PHE A 21 1.92 13.26 -19.03
C PHE A 21 1.24 12.08 -19.73
N ARG A 22 0.19 12.34 -20.54
CA ARG A 22 -0.46 11.31 -21.36
C ARG A 22 0.46 10.71 -22.41
N ILE A 23 1.33 11.54 -23.01
CA ILE A 23 2.35 11.04 -23.95
C ILE A 23 3.40 10.21 -23.20
N MET A 24 3.90 10.71 -22.09
CA MET A 24 4.96 10.02 -21.33
C MET A 24 4.51 8.68 -20.73
N VAL A 25 3.26 8.56 -20.31
CA VAL A 25 2.75 7.30 -19.72
C VAL A 25 2.56 6.20 -20.75
N GLU A 26 2.49 6.55 -22.04
CA GLU A 26 2.44 5.60 -23.18
C GLU A 26 3.82 5.32 -23.79
N ASP A 27 4.89 5.95 -23.27
CA ASP A 27 6.22 5.76 -23.85
C ASP A 27 6.63 4.28 -23.74
N VAL A 28 7.18 3.75 -24.83
CA VAL A 28 7.68 2.36 -24.91
C VAL A 28 8.88 2.13 -23.99
N GLN A 29 9.62 3.18 -23.66
CA GLN A 29 10.76 3.11 -22.76
C GLN A 29 10.29 3.17 -21.30
N VAL A 30 10.48 2.09 -20.58
CA VAL A 30 10.17 2.01 -19.14
C VAL A 30 10.78 3.15 -18.35
N LYS A 31 12.01 3.54 -18.68
CA LYS A 31 12.72 4.61 -17.97
C LYS A 31 11.98 5.96 -18.00
N VAL A 32 11.32 6.28 -19.10
CA VAL A 32 10.50 7.50 -19.20
C VAL A 32 9.30 7.40 -18.26
N ARG A 33 8.63 6.24 -18.22
CA ARG A 33 7.49 6.00 -17.32
C ARG A 33 7.89 5.96 -15.84
N GLU A 34 9.09 5.44 -15.51
CA GLU A 34 9.66 5.51 -14.15
C GLU A 34 9.86 6.95 -13.69
N VAL A 35 10.48 7.79 -14.55
CA VAL A 35 10.68 9.21 -14.27
C VAL A 35 9.34 9.93 -14.08
N LEU A 36 8.35 9.62 -14.91
CA LEU A 36 7.00 10.18 -14.76
C LEU A 36 6.37 9.78 -13.42
N SER A 37 6.42 8.49 -13.07
CA SER A 37 5.91 7.95 -11.81
C SER A 37 6.56 8.67 -10.60
N GLU A 38 7.89 8.73 -10.57
CA GLU A 38 8.64 9.45 -9.53
C GLU A 38 8.25 10.93 -9.43
N SER A 39 8.02 11.56 -10.57
CA SER A 39 7.62 12.96 -10.62
C SER A 39 6.20 13.20 -10.12
N LEU A 40 5.28 12.28 -10.36
CA LEU A 40 3.85 12.44 -10.06
C LEU A 40 3.44 11.91 -8.69
N LYS A 41 4.22 11.02 -8.06
CA LYS A 41 3.84 10.36 -6.79
C LYS A 41 3.55 11.33 -5.62
N ASN A 42 4.09 12.56 -5.67
CA ASN A 42 3.86 13.59 -4.66
C ASN A 42 2.90 14.71 -5.14
N CYS A 43 2.31 14.59 -6.33
CA CYS A 43 1.35 15.55 -6.83
C CYS A 43 0.05 15.53 -6.02
N LYS A 44 -0.56 16.70 -5.83
CA LYS A 44 -1.86 16.81 -5.14
C LYS A 44 -3.01 16.21 -5.96
N SER A 45 -2.96 16.30 -7.27
CA SER A 45 -3.97 15.75 -8.16
C SER A 45 -3.38 15.51 -9.54
N ILE A 46 -3.72 14.38 -10.12
CA ILE A 46 -3.41 14.02 -11.51
C ILE A 46 -4.67 13.44 -12.17
N PRO A 47 -4.76 13.48 -13.51
CA PRO A 47 -5.88 12.90 -14.23
C PRO A 47 -6.05 11.40 -13.93
N ARG A 48 -7.30 10.95 -13.85
CA ARG A 48 -7.65 9.57 -13.49
C ARG A 48 -7.09 8.54 -14.48
N ASP A 49 -7.09 8.85 -15.77
CA ASP A 49 -6.55 8.01 -16.83
C ASP A 49 -5.06 7.72 -16.62
N ILE A 50 -4.27 8.71 -16.23
CA ILE A 50 -2.84 8.58 -15.90
C ILE A 50 -2.64 7.74 -14.64
N THR A 51 -3.44 7.98 -13.58
CA THR A 51 -3.40 7.19 -12.35
C THR A 51 -3.58 5.71 -12.64
N VAL A 52 -4.63 5.35 -13.40
CA VAL A 52 -4.94 3.96 -13.75
C VAL A 52 -3.80 3.30 -14.53
N LYS A 53 -3.18 4.02 -15.47
CA LYS A 53 -2.03 3.50 -16.22
C LYS A 53 -0.82 3.25 -15.36
N LEU A 54 -0.48 4.19 -14.48
CA LEU A 54 0.69 4.06 -13.59
C LEU A 54 0.54 2.90 -12.59
N ILE A 55 -0.64 2.70 -12.00
CA ILE A 55 -0.85 1.58 -11.06
C ILE A 55 -0.83 0.20 -11.76
N ASN A 56 -1.19 0.15 -13.05
CA ASN A 56 -1.21 -1.08 -13.84
C ASN A 56 0.09 -1.34 -14.61
N ASP A 57 1.06 -0.44 -14.57
CA ASP A 57 2.36 -0.61 -15.21
C ASP A 57 3.20 -1.70 -14.49
N GLN A 58 4.37 -2.00 -15.00
CA GLN A 58 5.30 -2.92 -14.33
C GLN A 58 5.76 -2.40 -12.96
N ASP A 59 6.25 -3.30 -12.12
CA ASP A 59 6.56 -3.00 -10.70
C ASP A 59 7.49 -1.80 -10.50
N SER A 60 8.51 -1.62 -11.35
CA SER A 60 9.45 -0.50 -11.22
C SER A 60 8.80 0.88 -11.42
N VAL A 61 7.71 0.94 -12.16
CA VAL A 61 6.91 2.16 -12.38
C VAL A 61 5.81 2.28 -11.32
N ALA A 62 5.07 1.20 -11.09
CA ALA A 62 3.86 1.21 -10.27
C ALA A 62 4.15 1.28 -8.76
N VAL A 63 5.15 0.53 -8.26
CA VAL A 63 5.42 0.40 -6.81
C VAL A 63 5.67 1.75 -6.12
N PRO A 64 6.58 2.63 -6.60
CA PRO A 64 6.80 3.93 -5.97
C PRO A 64 5.55 4.81 -6.03
N PHE A 65 4.77 4.75 -7.12
CA PHE A 65 3.53 5.50 -7.25
C PHE A 65 2.45 5.01 -6.28
N ILE A 66 2.20 3.70 -6.22
CA ILE A 66 1.24 3.08 -5.30
C ILE A 66 1.56 3.44 -3.84
N LYS A 67 2.84 3.40 -3.47
CA LYS A 67 3.27 3.64 -2.10
C LYS A 67 3.06 5.09 -1.65
N TYR A 68 3.30 6.07 -2.52
CA TYR A 68 3.42 7.47 -2.12
C TYR A 68 2.32 8.39 -2.63
N TYR A 69 1.64 8.08 -3.74
CA TYR A 69 0.58 8.94 -4.24
C TYR A 69 -0.63 8.93 -3.30
N ALA A 70 -0.90 10.09 -2.66
CA ALA A 70 -1.88 10.18 -1.56
C ALA A 70 -3.33 9.89 -2.01
N ASN A 71 -3.70 10.25 -3.23
CA ASN A 71 -5.09 10.27 -3.70
C ASN A 71 -5.51 9.00 -4.46
N LEU A 72 -4.91 7.85 -4.15
CA LEU A 72 -5.51 6.57 -4.55
C LEU A 72 -6.80 6.35 -3.78
N THR A 73 -7.87 6.01 -4.49
CA THR A 73 -9.15 5.69 -3.86
C THR A 73 -9.10 4.30 -3.22
N LYS A 74 -10.06 4.00 -2.36
CA LYS A 74 -10.22 2.66 -1.77
C LYS A 74 -10.36 1.60 -2.86
N GLU A 75 -11.14 1.89 -3.90
CA GLU A 75 -11.37 1.00 -5.04
C GLU A 75 -10.07 0.73 -5.80
N ASP A 76 -9.18 1.72 -5.94
CA ASP A 76 -7.84 1.52 -6.50
C ASP A 76 -7.03 0.54 -5.67
N LEU A 77 -7.00 0.75 -4.35
CA LEU A 77 -6.23 -0.11 -3.43
C LEU A 77 -6.73 -1.55 -3.46
N ILE A 78 -8.06 -1.74 -3.44
CA ILE A 78 -8.67 -3.07 -3.55
C ILE A 78 -8.33 -3.72 -4.90
N SER A 79 -8.47 -2.99 -6.00
CA SER A 79 -8.12 -3.49 -7.33
C SER A 79 -6.65 -3.93 -7.43
N ILE A 80 -5.73 -3.18 -6.80
CA ILE A 80 -4.32 -3.54 -6.75
C ILE A 80 -4.12 -4.83 -5.93
N ILE A 81 -4.82 -4.99 -4.80
CA ILE A 81 -4.74 -6.18 -3.96
C ILE A 81 -5.23 -7.42 -4.72
N GLU A 82 -6.31 -7.30 -5.51
CA GLU A 82 -6.93 -8.42 -6.22
C GLU A 82 -6.15 -8.89 -7.44
N ALA A 83 -5.66 -7.95 -8.24
CA ALA A 83 -5.22 -8.22 -9.61
C ALA A 83 -3.70 -8.14 -9.83
N GLN A 84 -2.93 -7.68 -8.83
CA GLN A 84 -1.54 -7.29 -9.07
C GLN A 84 -0.51 -8.20 -8.38
N SER A 85 0.77 -7.95 -8.69
CA SER A 85 1.91 -8.67 -8.12
C SER A 85 2.04 -8.48 -6.61
N SER A 86 2.69 -9.44 -5.93
CA SER A 86 3.01 -9.33 -4.50
C SER A 86 3.76 -8.05 -4.15
N ASN A 87 4.61 -7.52 -5.05
CA ASN A 87 5.32 -6.26 -4.83
C ASN A 87 4.38 -5.06 -4.76
N LYS A 88 3.36 -5.01 -5.63
CA LYS A 88 2.34 -3.97 -5.59
C LYS A 88 1.43 -4.09 -4.37
N GLN A 89 1.07 -5.31 -3.98
CA GLN A 89 0.33 -5.58 -2.73
C GLN A 89 1.13 -5.10 -1.50
N LYS A 90 2.45 -5.39 -1.45
CA LYS A 90 3.36 -4.88 -0.41
C LYS A 90 3.43 -3.35 -0.43
N ALA A 91 3.41 -2.72 -1.61
CA ALA A 91 3.38 -1.26 -1.71
C ALA A 91 2.10 -0.66 -1.12
N VAL A 92 0.94 -1.32 -1.29
CA VAL A 92 -0.31 -0.93 -0.61
C VAL A 92 -0.15 -1.08 0.90
N ALA A 93 0.34 -2.22 1.40
CA ALA A 93 0.53 -2.48 2.82
C ALA A 93 1.50 -1.49 3.51
N GLN A 94 2.42 -0.89 2.76
CA GLN A 94 3.39 0.12 3.23
C GLN A 94 2.86 1.56 3.21
N ARG A 95 1.62 1.81 2.76
CA ARG A 95 1.07 3.16 2.69
C ARG A 95 0.87 3.75 4.08
N LYS A 96 1.10 5.06 4.20
CA LYS A 96 0.79 5.80 5.43
C LYS A 96 -0.73 5.89 5.64
N ASN A 97 -1.14 5.74 6.90
CA ASN A 97 -2.54 5.86 7.32
C ASN A 97 -3.49 4.96 6.50
N LEU A 98 -3.08 3.71 6.26
CA LEU A 98 -3.91 2.74 5.55
C LEU A 98 -5.23 2.53 6.31
N PRO A 99 -6.41 2.65 5.65
CA PRO A 99 -7.70 2.46 6.31
C PRO A 99 -7.89 1.01 6.82
N GLU A 100 -8.69 0.86 7.91
CA GLU A 100 -8.94 -0.43 8.57
C GLU A 100 -9.54 -1.48 7.63
N ASP A 101 -10.46 -1.08 6.76
CA ASP A 101 -11.12 -1.97 5.82
C ASP A 101 -10.18 -2.48 4.71
N VAL A 102 -9.20 -1.67 4.30
CA VAL A 102 -8.13 -2.10 3.39
C VAL A 102 -7.15 -3.01 4.13
N SER A 103 -6.84 -2.72 5.40
CA SER A 103 -6.01 -3.59 6.25
C SER A 103 -6.65 -4.97 6.42
N GLN A 104 -7.95 -5.03 6.73
CA GLN A 104 -8.70 -6.29 6.80
C GLN A 104 -8.67 -7.03 5.46
N TYR A 105 -8.86 -6.31 4.34
CA TYR A 105 -8.86 -6.91 3.01
C TYR A 105 -7.50 -7.55 2.65
N ILE A 106 -6.39 -6.92 3.06
CA ILE A 106 -5.05 -7.50 2.91
C ILE A 106 -4.94 -8.82 3.68
N VAL A 107 -5.40 -8.87 4.93
CA VAL A 107 -5.36 -10.09 5.76
C VAL A 107 -6.18 -11.21 5.13
N ASP A 108 -7.34 -10.89 4.55
CA ASP A 108 -8.22 -11.87 3.94
C ASP A 108 -7.67 -12.44 2.62
N LYS A 109 -7.04 -11.62 1.79
CA LYS A 109 -6.74 -11.92 0.38
C LYS A 109 -5.27 -12.14 0.07
N CYS A 110 -4.36 -11.54 0.84
CA CYS A 110 -2.93 -11.58 0.52
C CYS A 110 -2.20 -12.76 1.19
N SER A 111 -0.98 -12.97 0.73
CA SER A 111 -0.05 -13.93 1.31
C SER A 111 0.51 -13.44 2.66
N GLU A 112 1.06 -14.37 3.42
CA GLU A 112 1.72 -14.11 4.70
C GLU A 112 2.77 -13.00 4.62
N ASP A 113 3.61 -12.98 3.59
CA ASP A 113 4.62 -11.95 3.36
C ASP A 113 4.04 -10.54 3.29
N VAL A 114 2.88 -10.37 2.65
CA VAL A 114 2.21 -9.07 2.53
C VAL A 114 1.58 -8.68 3.87
N VAL A 115 1.01 -9.65 4.59
CA VAL A 115 0.46 -9.43 5.94
C VAL A 115 1.57 -9.06 6.92
N GLY A 116 2.75 -9.68 6.84
CA GLY A 116 3.92 -9.29 7.63
C GLY A 116 4.34 -7.84 7.39
N VAL A 117 4.33 -7.40 6.13
CA VAL A 117 4.59 -5.99 5.77
C VAL A 117 3.52 -5.05 6.35
N LEU A 118 2.23 -5.44 6.32
CA LEU A 118 1.13 -4.68 6.92
C LEU A 118 1.34 -4.51 8.43
N ILE A 119 1.65 -5.59 9.15
CA ILE A 119 1.87 -5.57 10.60
C ILE A 119 3.05 -4.65 10.95
N SER A 120 4.12 -4.67 10.15
CA SER A 120 5.29 -3.79 10.34
C SER A 120 5.03 -2.31 10.04
N ASN A 121 3.90 -1.98 9.44
CA ASN A 121 3.52 -0.60 9.15
C ASN A 121 2.81 0.02 10.35
N GLU A 122 3.55 0.67 11.24
CA GLU A 122 3.04 1.34 12.45
C GLU A 122 1.92 2.36 12.17
N SER A 123 1.86 2.92 10.95
CA SER A 123 0.84 3.90 10.57
C SER A 123 -0.43 3.27 9.97
N ALA A 124 -0.46 1.95 9.76
CA ALA A 124 -1.64 1.26 9.27
C ALA A 124 -2.68 1.12 10.38
N ASN A 125 -3.94 1.43 10.08
CA ASN A 125 -5.03 1.22 11.02
C ASN A 125 -5.43 -0.27 11.01
N ILE A 126 -5.01 -1.00 12.06
CA ILE A 126 -5.34 -2.40 12.30
C ILE A 126 -6.17 -2.46 13.56
N VAL A 127 -7.46 -2.75 13.41
CA VAL A 127 -8.39 -2.88 14.54
C VAL A 127 -8.32 -4.28 15.17
N GLU A 128 -8.80 -4.43 16.41
CA GLU A 128 -8.75 -5.68 17.18
C GLU A 128 -9.27 -6.89 16.39
N LYS A 129 -10.40 -6.75 15.71
CA LYS A 129 -10.96 -7.81 14.83
C LYS A 129 -9.98 -8.27 13.75
N THR A 130 -9.21 -7.35 13.18
CA THR A 130 -8.21 -7.68 12.15
C THR A 130 -7.03 -8.42 12.77
N TYR A 131 -6.60 -8.05 13.98
CA TYR A 131 -5.59 -8.82 14.72
C TYR A 131 -6.08 -10.23 15.04
N ASP A 132 -7.34 -10.39 15.45
CA ASP A 132 -7.94 -11.71 15.67
C ASP A 132 -7.85 -12.57 14.40
N SER A 133 -8.24 -12.01 13.25
CA SER A 133 -8.14 -12.70 11.97
C SER A 133 -6.68 -13.08 11.60
N ILE A 134 -5.71 -12.25 11.96
CA ILE A 134 -4.28 -12.54 11.76
C ILE A 134 -3.84 -13.71 12.63
N ILE A 135 -4.17 -13.69 13.93
CA ILE A 135 -3.79 -14.72 14.87
C ILE A 135 -4.43 -16.06 14.47
N ASP A 136 -5.73 -16.08 14.16
CA ASP A 136 -6.44 -17.29 13.76
C ASP A 136 -5.88 -17.89 12.46
N LYS A 137 -5.54 -17.05 11.48
CA LYS A 137 -5.05 -17.51 10.16
C LYS A 137 -3.59 -17.94 10.19
N TYR A 138 -2.77 -17.36 11.06
CA TYR A 138 -1.31 -17.53 11.10
C TYR A 138 -0.79 -17.96 12.47
N SER A 139 -1.59 -18.75 13.22
CA SER A 139 -1.26 -19.27 14.55
C SER A 139 0.12 -19.94 14.63
N ASP A 140 0.50 -20.67 13.58
CA ASP A 140 1.75 -21.45 13.51
C ASP A 140 2.90 -20.70 12.82
N SER A 141 2.69 -19.44 12.41
CA SER A 141 3.72 -18.66 11.71
C SER A 141 4.63 -17.90 12.68
N ASP A 142 5.86 -18.35 12.84
CA ASP A 142 6.89 -17.64 13.59
C ASP A 142 7.22 -16.26 12.99
N ASN A 143 7.08 -16.12 11.67
CA ASN A 143 7.32 -14.86 10.99
C ASN A 143 6.28 -13.81 11.38
N ILE A 144 4.99 -14.16 11.36
CA ILE A 144 3.90 -13.28 11.79
C ILE A 144 4.00 -12.96 13.29
N LYS A 145 4.27 -13.97 14.15
CA LYS A 145 4.50 -13.77 15.59
C LYS A 145 5.58 -12.73 15.84
N LYS A 146 6.73 -12.80 15.12
CA LYS A 146 7.79 -11.79 15.22
C LYS A 146 7.31 -10.39 14.86
N HIS A 147 6.62 -10.22 13.73
CA HIS A 147 6.09 -8.92 13.32
C HIS A 147 5.13 -8.34 14.36
N LEU A 148 4.26 -9.17 14.95
CA LEU A 148 3.34 -8.73 16.01
C LEU A 148 4.10 -8.25 17.25
N VAL A 149 5.10 -9.02 17.74
CA VAL A 149 5.87 -8.67 18.95
C VAL A 149 6.60 -7.32 18.82
N TYR A 150 7.03 -6.96 17.61
CA TYR A 150 7.75 -5.69 17.39
C TYR A 150 6.81 -4.50 17.18
N ARG A 151 5.50 -4.69 17.08
CA ARG A 151 4.55 -3.60 16.91
C ARG A 151 4.26 -2.93 18.25
N SER A 152 4.32 -1.59 18.27
CA SER A 152 4.27 -0.80 19.52
C SER A 152 2.84 -0.60 20.07
N ASP A 153 1.80 -0.71 19.23
CA ASP A 153 0.40 -0.33 19.56
C ASP A 153 -0.56 -1.54 19.61
N LEU A 154 -0.07 -2.72 20.03
CA LEU A 154 -0.93 -3.90 20.17
C LEU A 154 -1.97 -3.72 21.30
N PRO A 155 -3.27 -4.04 21.05
CA PRO A 155 -4.26 -4.14 22.11
C PRO A 155 -3.88 -5.22 23.14
N VAL A 156 -4.22 -4.96 24.43
CA VAL A 156 -3.91 -5.91 25.53
C VAL A 156 -4.52 -7.29 25.27
N SER A 157 -5.76 -7.34 24.77
CA SER A 157 -6.44 -8.58 24.39
C SER A 157 -5.68 -9.41 23.34
N VAL A 158 -5.01 -8.74 22.40
CA VAL A 158 -4.17 -9.37 21.37
C VAL A 158 -2.89 -9.92 21.99
N ILE A 159 -2.26 -9.17 22.90
CA ILE A 159 -1.07 -9.63 23.65
C ILE A 159 -1.38 -10.89 24.45
N GLU A 160 -2.51 -10.91 25.18
CA GLU A 160 -2.95 -12.06 25.97
C GLU A 160 -3.15 -13.32 25.09
N LYS A 161 -3.74 -13.18 23.90
CA LYS A 161 -3.91 -14.27 22.95
C LYS A 161 -2.58 -14.82 22.44
N ILE A 162 -1.63 -13.94 22.10
CA ILE A 162 -0.28 -14.33 21.66
C ILE A 162 0.43 -15.09 22.79
N VAL A 163 0.40 -14.59 24.02
CA VAL A 163 1.04 -15.23 25.18
C VAL A 163 0.43 -16.60 25.46
N SER A 164 -0.92 -16.73 25.40
CA SER A 164 -1.60 -18.01 25.57
C SER A 164 -1.18 -19.03 24.52
N SER A 165 -1.11 -18.64 23.23
CA SER A 165 -0.69 -19.52 22.16
C SER A 165 0.76 -20.01 22.30
N LEU A 166 1.67 -19.13 22.75
CA LEU A 166 3.06 -19.50 23.02
C LEU A 166 3.20 -20.45 24.23
N SER A 167 2.36 -20.29 25.26
CA SER A 167 2.36 -21.16 26.44
C SER A 167 1.89 -22.58 26.09
N ASP A 168 0.92 -22.72 25.22
CA ASP A 168 0.41 -24.02 24.74
C ASP A 168 1.45 -24.76 23.88
N GLU A 169 2.29 -24.02 23.12
CA GLU A 169 3.41 -24.61 22.35
C GLU A 169 4.54 -25.13 23.23
N LEU A 170 4.79 -24.47 24.38
CA LEU A 170 5.85 -24.88 25.34
C LEU A 170 5.45 -26.07 26.21
N GLN A 171 4.17 -26.45 26.23
CA GLN A 171 3.64 -27.59 27.00
C GLN A 171 3.53 -28.89 26.17
N LYS A 172 3.84 -28.85 24.87
CA LYS A 172 3.86 -30.02 23.97
C LYS A 172 5.26 -30.55 23.77
#